data_4c56b78ff8e756577fabe99b505e5a47
#
_entry.id   4c56b78ff8e756577fabe99b505e5a47
#
_cell.length_a   1.000
_cell.length_b   1.000
_cell.length_c   1.000
_cell.angle_alpha   90.00
_cell.angle_beta   90.00
_cell.angle_gamma   90.00
#
_symmetry.space_group_name_H-M   'P 1'
#
loop_
_entity.id
_entity.type
_entity.pdbx_description
1 polymer ?
#
loop_
_entity_poly.entity_id
_entity_poly.type
_entity_poly.pdbx_seq_one_letter_code
_entity_poly.pdbx_strand_id
1 'polypeptide(L)'
;MNRALRYPDAPMASLALETVPRTGPEHPTRNSGDLIDFRAVAADLESLAETHSGGARELRSALAQRLKAALNEGRAKAELLLLKDRHGRRCAERLCRLEDEIIRLLFEFARKHLYQSQNPSEAEHMAVVATGGYGRGLQAPGSDIDLLFLLPYKQTAWGESIAEAILYCLWDTGLKVGHATRSVDECIRQAKADITIRTAILEARFLLGDQELFDQLVTRFDNEVVRNTAAQFVAAKLAEREDRVRRSGQSRYWWSRT
;
A
#
# COMPACT_ATOMS: atom_id res chain seq x y z
N MET A 1 -8.63 -45.19 15.77
CA MET A 1 -7.84 -45.58 14.58
C MET A 1 -7.60 -44.33 13.72
N ASN A 2 -6.43 -43.75 13.90
CA ASN A 2 -6.04 -42.51 13.24
C ASN A 2 -5.34 -42.84 11.92
N ARG A 3 -5.97 -42.55 10.79
CA ARG A 3 -5.40 -42.74 9.46
C ARG A 3 -4.67 -41.46 9.08
N ALA A 4 -3.36 -41.41 9.36
CA ALA A 4 -2.50 -40.35 8.89
C ALA A 4 -2.43 -40.41 7.35
N LEU A 5 -2.89 -39.38 6.68
CA LEU A 5 -2.69 -39.17 5.25
C LEU A 5 -1.18 -38.90 5.03
N ARG A 6 -0.47 -39.91 4.56
CA ARG A 6 0.89 -39.76 4.03
C ARG A 6 0.78 -39.13 2.63
N TYR A 7 1.33 -37.94 2.47
CA TYR A 7 1.62 -37.40 1.12
C TYR A 7 2.82 -38.16 0.56
N PRO A 8 2.79 -38.60 -0.70
CA PRO A 8 3.93 -39.24 -1.32
C PRO A 8 5.08 -38.21 -1.48
N ASP A 9 6.30 -38.65 -1.19
CA ASP A 9 7.53 -37.91 -1.44
C ASP A 9 7.68 -37.68 -2.95
N ALA A 10 7.22 -36.52 -3.42
CA ALA A 10 7.54 -36.06 -4.76
C ALA A 10 8.95 -35.46 -4.72
N PRO A 11 9.85 -35.80 -5.67
CA PRO A 11 11.16 -35.20 -5.72
C PRO A 11 11.00 -33.69 -5.92
N MET A 12 11.63 -32.91 -5.05
CA MET A 12 11.76 -31.46 -5.19
C MET A 12 12.53 -31.17 -6.49
N ALA A 13 11.80 -31.12 -7.60
CA ALA A 13 12.35 -30.53 -8.81
C ALA A 13 12.77 -29.11 -8.47
N SER A 14 14.03 -28.79 -8.76
CA SER A 14 14.58 -27.45 -8.67
C SER A 14 13.70 -26.53 -9.53
N LEU A 15 12.68 -25.94 -8.90
CA LEU A 15 11.97 -24.81 -9.48
C LEU A 15 12.99 -23.68 -9.52
N ALA A 16 13.64 -23.49 -10.67
CA ALA A 16 14.24 -22.23 -11.02
C ALA A 16 13.10 -21.20 -10.86
N LEU A 17 13.14 -20.46 -9.76
CA LEU A 17 12.31 -19.30 -9.59
C LEU A 17 12.75 -18.30 -10.67
N GLU A 18 12.13 -18.40 -11.84
CA GLU A 18 12.11 -17.27 -12.76
C GLU A 18 11.59 -16.10 -11.92
N THR A 19 12.42 -15.09 -11.78
CA THR A 19 12.07 -13.85 -11.13
C THR A 19 10.94 -13.24 -11.92
N VAL A 20 9.70 -13.51 -11.51
CA VAL A 20 8.56 -12.76 -12.01
C VAL A 20 8.83 -11.31 -11.62
N PRO A 21 8.96 -10.39 -12.60
CA PRO A 21 9.16 -8.99 -12.26
C PRO A 21 8.03 -8.58 -11.34
N ARG A 22 8.35 -8.08 -10.14
CA ARG A 22 7.39 -7.46 -9.23
C ARG A 22 7.02 -6.05 -9.70
N THR A 23 6.97 -5.85 -11.00
CA THR A 23 6.21 -4.75 -11.56
C THR A 23 4.80 -5.01 -11.09
N GLY A 24 4.30 -4.17 -10.19
CA GLY A 24 2.90 -4.16 -9.84
C GLY A 24 2.11 -4.26 -11.14
N PRO A 25 0.90 -4.85 -11.14
CA PRO A 25 0.14 -5.03 -12.35
C PRO A 25 0.23 -3.73 -13.13
N GLU A 26 0.81 -3.78 -14.35
CA GLU A 26 0.81 -2.64 -15.26
C GLU A 26 -0.59 -2.06 -15.14
N HIS A 27 -0.70 -0.80 -14.74
CA HIS A 27 -2.01 -0.17 -14.60
C HIS A 27 -2.76 -0.48 -15.88
N PRO A 28 -3.81 -1.32 -15.89
CA PRO A 28 -4.49 -1.67 -17.10
C PRO A 28 -4.91 -0.35 -17.73
N THR A 29 -4.28 -0.08 -18.85
CA THR A 29 -4.45 1.10 -19.66
C THR A 29 -5.91 1.55 -19.68
N ARG A 30 -6.14 2.77 -19.17
CA ARG A 30 -7.17 3.78 -19.49
C ARG A 30 -8.63 3.40 -19.78
N ASN A 31 -9.10 2.16 -19.74
CA ASN A 31 -10.44 1.80 -20.24
C ASN A 31 -11.35 1.03 -19.27
N SER A 32 -11.02 0.88 -18.02
CA SER A 32 -11.97 0.38 -17.03
C SER A 32 -12.46 1.55 -16.19
N GLY A 33 -13.54 2.20 -16.63
CA GLY A 33 -14.32 3.25 -16.01
C GLY A 33 -13.76 3.80 -14.70
N ASP A 34 -13.01 4.89 -14.79
CA ASP A 34 -12.57 5.61 -13.62
C ASP A 34 -13.78 5.88 -12.74
N LEU A 35 -13.66 5.58 -11.44
CA LEU A 35 -14.75 5.78 -10.49
C LEU A 35 -15.12 7.25 -10.40
N ILE A 36 -14.13 8.13 -10.60
CA ILE A 36 -14.29 9.60 -10.59
C ILE A 36 -13.37 10.21 -11.66
N ASP A 37 -13.60 11.46 -11.98
CA ASP A 37 -12.68 12.25 -12.82
C ASP A 37 -11.52 12.80 -11.97
N PHE A 38 -10.41 12.06 -11.88
CA PHE A 38 -9.23 12.48 -11.15
C PHE A 38 -8.58 13.74 -11.70
N ARG A 39 -8.76 14.06 -12.98
CA ARG A 39 -8.26 15.31 -13.57
C ARG A 39 -9.03 16.51 -13.05
N ALA A 40 -10.35 16.38 -12.95
CA ALA A 40 -11.19 17.42 -12.38
C ALA A 40 -10.83 17.61 -10.88
N VAL A 41 -10.62 16.52 -10.12
CA VAL A 41 -10.18 16.63 -8.74
C VAL A 41 -8.83 17.34 -8.64
N ALA A 42 -7.84 16.99 -9.48
CA ALA A 42 -6.54 17.66 -9.50
C ALA A 42 -6.67 19.16 -9.80
N ALA A 43 -7.50 19.55 -10.77
CA ALA A 43 -7.75 20.95 -11.09
C ALA A 43 -8.39 21.73 -9.92
N ASP A 44 -9.33 21.10 -9.20
CA ASP A 44 -9.92 21.68 -8.00
C ASP A 44 -8.86 21.89 -6.91
N LEU A 45 -7.94 20.95 -6.71
CA LEU A 45 -6.86 21.07 -5.74
C LEU A 45 -5.88 22.20 -6.11
N GLU A 46 -5.54 22.36 -7.39
CA GLU A 46 -4.72 23.49 -7.84
C GLU A 46 -5.43 24.83 -7.55
N SER A 47 -6.71 24.95 -7.88
CA SER A 47 -7.51 26.14 -7.58
C SER A 47 -7.57 26.42 -6.07
N LEU A 48 -7.66 25.40 -5.22
CA LEU A 48 -7.60 25.56 -3.78
C LEU A 48 -6.26 26.15 -3.33
N ALA A 49 -5.15 25.72 -3.90
CA ALA A 49 -3.82 26.24 -3.56
C ALA A 49 -3.68 27.73 -3.96
N GLU A 50 -4.24 28.12 -5.10
CA GLU A 50 -4.20 29.51 -5.58
C GLU A 50 -5.07 30.45 -4.74
N THR A 51 -6.22 29.98 -4.27
CA THR A 51 -7.21 30.81 -3.56
C THR A 51 -6.94 30.93 -2.06
N HIS A 52 -6.28 29.94 -1.45
CA HIS A 52 -6.00 29.94 -0.01
C HIS A 52 -4.64 30.57 0.31
N SER A 53 -4.51 31.87 0.13
CA SER A 53 -3.35 32.65 0.60
C SER A 53 -3.30 32.87 2.12
N GLY A 54 -4.31 32.43 2.85
CA GLY A 54 -4.55 32.81 4.24
C GLY A 54 -4.00 31.91 5.35
N GLY A 55 -3.45 30.74 5.03
CA GLY A 55 -2.86 29.89 6.07
C GLY A 55 -2.79 28.41 5.75
N ALA A 56 -1.70 27.77 6.16
CA ALA A 56 -1.45 26.35 5.89
C ALA A 56 -2.51 25.42 6.53
N ARG A 57 -3.17 25.84 7.59
CA ARG A 57 -4.20 25.06 8.30
C ARG A 57 -5.50 24.99 7.51
N GLU A 58 -5.98 26.15 7.03
CA GLU A 58 -7.20 26.26 6.23
C GLU A 58 -7.05 25.48 4.92
N LEU A 59 -5.90 25.62 4.27
CA LEU A 59 -5.59 24.90 3.03
C LEU A 59 -5.61 23.38 3.24
N ARG A 60 -5.02 22.88 4.33
CA ARG A 60 -5.05 21.44 4.66
C ARG A 60 -6.47 20.94 4.92
N SER A 61 -7.28 21.74 5.62
CA SER A 61 -8.68 21.37 5.87
C SER A 61 -9.50 21.31 4.58
N ALA A 62 -9.34 22.29 3.70
CA ALA A 62 -10.02 22.31 2.40
C ALA A 62 -9.58 21.15 1.51
N LEU A 63 -8.27 20.83 1.49
CA LEU A 63 -7.69 19.68 0.81
C LEU A 63 -8.35 18.36 1.31
N ALA A 64 -8.36 18.14 2.62
CA ALA A 64 -8.95 16.94 3.21
C ALA A 64 -10.44 16.81 2.89
N GLN A 65 -11.20 17.90 2.96
CA GLN A 65 -12.62 17.91 2.60
C GLN A 65 -12.85 17.56 1.13
N ARG A 66 -12.05 18.14 0.22
CA ARG A 66 -12.18 17.85 -1.23
C ARG A 66 -11.85 16.39 -1.54
N LEU A 67 -10.76 15.86 -0.97
CA LEU A 67 -10.39 14.45 -1.15
C LEU A 67 -11.40 13.50 -0.52
N LYS A 68 -11.96 13.84 0.63
CA LYS A 68 -13.05 13.07 1.26
C LYS A 68 -14.29 13.00 0.38
N ALA A 69 -14.67 14.11 -0.24
CA ALA A 69 -15.80 14.13 -1.17
C ALA A 69 -15.53 13.22 -2.38
N ALA A 70 -14.33 13.29 -2.98
CA ALA A 70 -13.91 12.43 -4.09
C ALA A 70 -13.91 10.94 -3.72
N LEU A 71 -13.39 10.61 -2.52
CA LEU A 71 -13.37 9.25 -2.01
C LEU A 71 -14.79 8.69 -1.83
N ASN A 72 -15.70 9.48 -1.27
CA ASN A 72 -17.09 9.07 -1.06
C ASN A 72 -17.83 8.87 -2.38
N GLU A 73 -17.65 9.77 -3.35
CA GLU A 73 -18.19 9.65 -4.70
C GLU A 73 -17.71 8.37 -5.38
N GLY A 74 -16.39 8.11 -5.34
CA GLY A 74 -15.80 6.92 -5.92
C GLY A 74 -16.30 5.62 -5.26
N ARG A 75 -16.44 5.61 -3.95
CA ARG A 75 -16.99 4.46 -3.20
C ARG A 75 -18.45 4.20 -3.56
N ALA A 76 -19.28 5.21 -3.64
CA ALA A 76 -20.67 5.06 -4.05
C ALA A 76 -20.77 4.49 -5.47
N LYS A 77 -19.94 4.96 -6.40
CA LYS A 77 -19.90 4.42 -7.77
C LYS A 77 -19.37 2.99 -7.82
N ALA A 78 -18.38 2.63 -7.00
CA ALA A 78 -17.89 1.25 -6.89
C ALA A 78 -18.99 0.29 -6.39
N GLU A 79 -19.80 0.72 -5.42
CA GLU A 79 -20.95 -0.02 -4.91
C GLU A 79 -21.99 -0.24 -6.00
N LEU A 80 -22.39 0.81 -6.72
CA LEU A 80 -23.33 0.69 -7.84
C LEU A 80 -22.84 -0.28 -8.92
N LEU A 81 -21.55 -0.24 -9.25
CA LEU A 81 -20.95 -1.16 -10.20
C LEU A 81 -20.92 -2.60 -9.66
N LEU A 82 -20.67 -2.80 -8.37
CA LEU A 82 -20.71 -4.11 -7.74
C LEU A 82 -22.12 -4.72 -7.80
N LEU A 83 -23.14 -3.92 -7.51
CA LEU A 83 -24.54 -4.35 -7.62
C LEU A 83 -24.92 -4.75 -9.04
N LYS A 84 -24.35 -4.08 -10.06
CA LYS A 84 -24.58 -4.35 -11.47
C LYS A 84 -23.84 -5.59 -11.97
N ASP A 85 -22.51 -5.69 -11.71
CA ASP A 85 -21.68 -6.76 -12.26
C ASP A 85 -21.51 -7.96 -11.31
N ARG A 86 -21.87 -7.82 -10.03
CA ARG A 86 -21.76 -8.81 -8.96
C ARG A 86 -20.37 -9.43 -8.83
N HIS A 87 -19.33 -8.66 -9.18
CA HIS A 87 -17.97 -9.14 -9.24
C HIS A 87 -17.10 -8.53 -8.13
N GLY A 88 -17.06 -9.18 -6.95
CA GLY A 88 -16.37 -8.68 -5.76
C GLY A 88 -14.89 -8.35 -5.98
N ARG A 89 -14.14 -9.19 -6.73
CA ARG A 89 -12.73 -8.91 -7.02
C ARG A 89 -12.56 -7.62 -7.82
N ARG A 90 -13.38 -7.37 -8.83
CA ARG A 90 -13.34 -6.12 -9.60
C ARG A 90 -13.66 -4.92 -8.73
N CYS A 91 -14.60 -5.07 -7.78
CA CYS A 91 -14.89 -4.01 -6.82
C CYS A 91 -13.66 -3.71 -5.95
N ALA A 92 -12.98 -4.74 -5.43
CA ALA A 92 -11.77 -4.59 -4.63
C ALA A 92 -10.62 -3.93 -5.42
N GLU A 93 -10.45 -4.28 -6.69
CA GLU A 93 -9.48 -3.64 -7.59
C GLU A 93 -9.82 -2.17 -7.87
N ARG A 94 -11.11 -1.83 -8.01
CA ARG A 94 -11.58 -0.46 -8.20
C ARG A 94 -11.35 0.40 -6.97
N LEU A 95 -11.67 -0.13 -5.77
CA LEU A 95 -11.44 0.58 -4.52
C LEU A 95 -9.95 0.80 -4.27
N CYS A 96 -9.12 -0.19 -4.53
CA CYS A 96 -7.67 -0.04 -4.42
C CYS A 96 -7.15 1.09 -5.34
N ARG A 97 -7.57 1.13 -6.60
CA ARG A 97 -7.18 2.20 -7.53
C ARG A 97 -7.68 3.57 -7.11
N LEU A 98 -8.88 3.66 -6.57
CA LEU A 98 -9.42 4.92 -6.04
C LEU A 98 -8.51 5.45 -4.92
N GLU A 99 -8.11 4.59 -3.99
CA GLU A 99 -7.24 4.96 -2.88
C GLU A 99 -5.82 5.29 -3.35
N ASP A 100 -5.27 4.53 -4.32
CA ASP A 100 -3.97 4.82 -4.95
C ASP A 100 -3.95 6.24 -5.56
N GLU A 101 -5.01 6.61 -6.29
CA GLU A 101 -5.08 7.93 -6.92
C GLU A 101 -5.30 9.07 -5.91
N ILE A 102 -6.06 8.84 -4.85
CA ILE A 102 -6.19 9.82 -3.74
C ILE A 102 -4.82 10.06 -3.09
N ILE A 103 -4.04 9.00 -2.84
CA ILE A 103 -2.70 9.12 -2.27
C ILE A 103 -1.76 9.85 -3.23
N ARG A 104 -1.86 9.57 -4.55
CA ARG A 104 -1.07 10.26 -5.58
C ARG A 104 -1.37 11.76 -5.61
N LEU A 105 -2.64 12.14 -5.68
CA LEU A 105 -3.05 13.55 -5.67
C LEU A 105 -2.56 14.28 -4.42
N LEU A 106 -2.66 13.63 -3.28
CA LEU A 106 -2.22 14.18 -2.02
C LEU A 106 -0.69 14.38 -1.96
N PHE A 107 0.08 13.40 -2.43
CA PHE A 107 1.53 13.49 -2.48
C PHE A 107 1.99 14.62 -3.41
N GLU A 108 1.42 14.71 -4.62
CA GLU A 108 1.76 15.75 -5.57
C GLU A 108 1.41 17.14 -5.03
N PHE A 109 0.24 17.27 -4.39
CA PHE A 109 -0.17 18.51 -3.75
C PHE A 109 0.78 18.91 -2.59
N ALA A 110 1.12 17.95 -1.72
CA ALA A 110 2.01 18.21 -0.59
C ALA A 110 3.40 18.66 -1.07
N ARG A 111 3.95 17.98 -2.08
CA ARG A 111 5.25 18.31 -2.66
C ARG A 111 5.27 19.67 -3.37
N LYS A 112 4.18 20.00 -4.08
CA LYS A 112 4.11 21.21 -4.91
C LYS A 112 3.73 22.46 -4.10
N HIS A 113 2.84 22.32 -3.12
CA HIS A 113 2.22 23.48 -2.46
C HIS A 113 2.50 23.61 -0.96
N LEU A 114 2.78 22.49 -0.26
CA LEU A 114 2.99 22.54 1.19
C LEU A 114 4.48 22.52 1.57
N TYR A 115 5.27 21.68 0.90
CA TYR A 115 6.67 21.43 1.26
C TYR A 115 7.56 21.40 0.01
N GLN A 116 7.71 22.57 -0.60
CA GLN A 116 8.58 22.72 -1.77
C GLN A 116 10.04 22.55 -1.36
N SER A 117 10.76 21.67 -2.04
CA SER A 117 12.21 21.64 -1.94
C SER A 117 12.81 22.62 -2.93
N GLN A 118 13.55 23.61 -2.43
CA GLN A 118 14.18 24.62 -3.28
C GLN A 118 15.42 24.08 -4.02
N ASN A 119 16.09 23.09 -3.43
CA ASN A 119 17.23 22.39 -4.01
C ASN A 119 17.14 20.91 -3.63
N PRO A 120 16.40 20.08 -4.39
CA PRO A 120 16.25 18.66 -4.07
C PRO A 120 17.62 17.98 -4.10
N SER A 121 18.05 17.46 -2.96
CA SER A 121 19.20 16.58 -2.82
C SER A 121 18.77 15.13 -2.90
N GLU A 122 19.71 14.20 -3.07
CA GLU A 122 19.40 12.75 -3.00
C GLU A 122 18.71 12.34 -1.69
N ALA A 123 18.88 13.12 -0.62
CA ALA A 123 18.21 12.88 0.66
C ALA A 123 16.70 13.20 0.65
N GLU A 124 16.22 13.95 -0.33
CA GLU A 124 14.81 14.35 -0.50
C GLU A 124 14.08 13.46 -1.51
N HIS A 125 14.71 12.35 -1.90
CA HIS A 125 14.05 11.29 -2.64
C HIS A 125 13.24 10.41 -1.69
N MET A 126 12.06 10.01 -2.12
CA MET A 126 11.16 9.16 -1.36
C MET A 126 10.34 8.29 -2.32
N ALA A 127 10.11 7.04 -1.95
CA ALA A 127 9.08 6.22 -2.56
C ALA A 127 7.94 5.98 -1.56
N VAL A 128 6.71 6.06 -2.04
CA VAL A 128 5.53 5.62 -1.29
C VAL A 128 5.13 4.25 -1.81
N VAL A 129 5.05 3.30 -0.91
CA VAL A 129 4.89 1.87 -1.21
C VAL A 129 3.69 1.33 -0.45
N ALA A 130 2.78 0.66 -1.13
CA ALA A 130 1.73 -0.12 -0.51
C ALA A 130 2.31 -1.44 0.01
N THR A 131 1.96 -1.83 1.22
CA THR A 131 2.45 -3.07 1.85
C THR A 131 1.30 -3.92 2.39
N GLY A 132 1.59 -5.12 2.86
CA GLY A 132 0.59 -5.99 3.46
C GLY A 132 -0.61 -6.25 2.56
N GLY A 133 -1.82 -6.17 3.13
CA GLY A 133 -3.07 -6.37 2.39
C GLY A 133 -3.26 -5.41 1.23
N TYR A 134 -2.92 -4.15 1.45
CA TYR A 134 -3.01 -3.10 0.46
C TYR A 134 -2.03 -3.29 -0.71
N GLY A 135 -0.84 -3.84 -0.42
CA GLY A 135 0.17 -4.17 -1.44
C GLY A 135 -0.33 -5.15 -2.51
N ARG A 136 -1.27 -6.03 -2.20
CA ARG A 136 -1.85 -6.98 -3.16
C ARG A 136 -2.75 -6.35 -4.24
N GLY A 137 -3.04 -5.05 -4.17
CA GLY A 137 -3.88 -4.36 -5.14
C GLY A 137 -5.39 -4.69 -5.01
N LEU A 138 -5.80 -5.18 -3.86
CA LEU A 138 -7.18 -5.59 -3.58
C LEU A 138 -7.62 -4.98 -2.25
N GLN A 139 -8.58 -4.07 -2.27
CA GLN A 139 -9.13 -3.44 -1.08
C GLN A 139 -10.59 -3.81 -0.86
N ALA A 140 -10.88 -4.43 0.27
CA ALA A 140 -12.26 -4.58 0.69
C ALA A 140 -12.79 -3.26 1.29
N PRO A 141 -14.11 -3.00 1.23
CA PRO A 141 -14.68 -1.84 1.90
C PRO A 141 -14.30 -1.80 3.38
N GLY A 142 -13.70 -0.68 3.83
CA GLY A 142 -13.27 -0.49 5.22
C GLY A 142 -11.99 -1.21 5.63
N SER A 143 -11.25 -1.82 4.70
CA SER A 143 -9.91 -2.34 4.97
C SER A 143 -8.92 -1.22 5.28
N ASP A 144 -7.93 -1.54 6.08
CA ASP A 144 -6.84 -0.62 6.41
C ASP A 144 -5.90 -0.46 5.20
N ILE A 145 -5.33 0.72 5.05
CA ILE A 145 -4.27 1.05 4.10
C ILE A 145 -2.94 0.95 4.84
N ASP A 146 -2.01 0.13 4.33
CA ASP A 146 -0.67 0.02 4.88
C ASP A 146 0.34 0.67 3.95
N LEU A 147 1.00 1.74 4.41
CA LEU A 147 1.98 2.52 3.66
C LEU A 147 3.39 2.38 4.23
N LEU A 148 4.36 2.22 3.36
CA LEU A 148 5.76 2.37 3.67
C LEU A 148 6.30 3.60 2.93
N PHE A 149 6.74 4.59 3.70
CA PHE A 149 7.54 5.71 3.19
C PHE A 149 8.99 5.27 3.16
N LEU A 150 9.47 4.96 1.97
CA LEU A 150 10.81 4.44 1.75
C LEU A 150 11.76 5.59 1.47
N LEU A 151 12.83 5.67 2.25
CA LEU A 151 13.85 6.70 2.18
C LEU A 151 15.19 6.11 1.73
N PRO A 152 16.09 6.90 1.08
CA PRO A 152 17.36 6.38 0.58
C PRO A 152 18.27 5.90 1.71
N TYR A 153 18.50 6.70 2.76
CA TYR A 153 19.42 6.33 3.84
C TYR A 153 19.07 6.90 5.22
N LYS A 154 18.45 8.06 5.31
CA LYS A 154 18.06 8.69 6.59
C LYS A 154 16.76 9.46 6.46
N GLN A 155 16.11 9.68 7.60
CA GLN A 155 14.99 10.60 7.68
C GLN A 155 15.48 12.04 7.50
N THR A 156 14.72 12.80 6.72
CA THR A 156 14.93 14.23 6.51
C THR A 156 13.69 14.99 6.97
N ALA A 157 13.85 16.22 7.38
CA ALA A 157 12.72 17.07 7.78
C ALA A 157 11.68 17.20 6.65
N TRP A 158 12.13 17.23 5.40
CA TRP A 158 11.24 17.22 4.24
C TRP A 158 10.44 15.93 4.14
N GLY A 159 11.10 14.77 4.21
CA GLY A 159 10.46 13.46 4.13
C GLY A 159 9.45 13.24 5.25
N GLU A 160 9.80 13.65 6.48
CA GLU A 160 8.88 13.61 7.63
C GLU A 160 7.66 14.49 7.40
N SER A 161 7.85 15.73 6.94
CA SER A 161 6.76 16.67 6.66
C SER A 161 5.81 16.17 5.58
N ILE A 162 6.34 15.57 4.50
CA ILE A 162 5.52 14.96 3.44
C ILE A 162 4.72 13.76 3.99
N ALA A 163 5.39 12.85 4.70
CA ALA A 163 4.73 11.68 5.29
C ALA A 163 3.61 12.08 6.27
N GLU A 164 3.89 13.03 7.17
CA GLU A 164 2.91 13.56 8.10
C GLU A 164 1.71 14.22 7.38
N ALA A 165 1.97 15.04 6.36
CA ALA A 165 0.89 15.68 5.60
C ALA A 165 -0.04 14.65 4.96
N ILE A 166 0.54 13.59 4.38
CA ILE A 166 -0.22 12.48 3.79
C ILE A 166 -1.05 11.78 4.86
N LEU A 167 -0.45 11.39 5.97
CA LEU A 167 -1.11 10.64 7.03
C LEU A 167 -2.25 11.42 7.66
N TYR A 168 -2.01 12.68 8.06
CA TYR A 168 -3.06 13.51 8.66
C TYR A 168 -4.23 13.72 7.71
N CYS A 169 -3.97 14.01 6.44
CA CYS A 169 -5.03 14.18 5.46
C CYS A 169 -5.83 12.88 5.24
N LEU A 170 -5.17 11.72 5.14
CA LEU A 170 -5.85 10.44 5.00
C LEU A 170 -6.71 10.11 6.22
N TRP A 171 -6.23 10.37 7.44
CA TRP A 171 -7.05 10.20 8.66
C TRP A 171 -8.24 11.15 8.68
N ASP A 172 -8.09 12.40 8.26
CA ASP A 172 -9.18 13.37 8.15
C ASP A 172 -10.23 12.97 7.11
N THR A 173 -9.86 12.21 6.08
CA THR A 173 -10.81 11.61 5.14
C THR A 173 -11.58 10.42 5.74
N GLY A 174 -11.14 9.91 6.89
CA GLY A 174 -11.75 8.77 7.60
C GLY A 174 -11.15 7.42 7.18
N LEU A 175 -10.02 7.42 6.48
CA LEU A 175 -9.27 6.21 6.17
C LEU A 175 -8.48 5.73 7.40
N LYS A 176 -8.43 4.42 7.58
CA LYS A 176 -7.55 3.79 8.56
C LYS A 176 -6.21 3.49 7.88
N VAL A 177 -5.15 4.10 8.38
CA VAL A 177 -3.83 3.99 7.76
C VAL A 177 -2.81 3.53 8.77
N GLY A 178 -2.26 2.33 8.53
CA GLY A 178 -1.01 1.87 9.12
C GLY A 178 0.17 2.41 8.32
N HIS A 179 1.26 2.77 8.97
CA HIS A 179 2.41 3.29 8.25
C HIS A 179 3.74 2.94 8.90
N ALA A 180 4.78 2.99 8.10
CA ALA A 180 6.16 2.95 8.54
C ALA A 180 7.00 3.88 7.66
N THR A 181 8.00 4.53 8.24
CA THR A 181 9.04 5.29 7.52
C THR A 181 10.36 4.60 7.76
N ARG A 182 11.02 4.13 6.69
CA ARG A 182 12.25 3.32 6.81
C ARG A 182 13.17 3.57 5.63
N SER A 183 14.47 3.41 5.88
CA SER A 183 15.44 3.24 4.80
C SER A 183 15.40 1.82 4.24
N VAL A 184 16.01 1.61 3.06
CA VAL A 184 16.17 0.26 2.48
C VAL A 184 16.91 -0.67 3.45
N ASP A 185 17.98 -0.18 4.10
CA ASP A 185 18.75 -0.96 5.08
C ASP A 185 17.90 -1.42 6.27
N GLU A 186 17.05 -0.52 6.77
CA GLU A 186 16.13 -0.85 7.88
C GLU A 186 15.07 -1.86 7.46
N CYS A 187 14.53 -1.74 6.26
CA CYS A 187 13.59 -2.71 5.72
C CYS A 187 14.20 -4.12 5.69
N ILE A 188 15.42 -4.24 5.15
CA ILE A 188 16.13 -5.52 5.07
C ILE A 188 16.45 -6.08 6.45
N ARG A 189 16.98 -5.25 7.37
CA ARG A 189 17.29 -5.66 8.74
C ARG A 189 16.05 -6.18 9.48
N GLN A 190 14.95 -5.45 9.40
CA GLN A 190 13.71 -5.81 10.08
C GLN A 190 13.04 -7.03 9.44
N ALA A 191 13.07 -7.16 8.12
CA ALA A 191 12.53 -8.34 7.43
C ALA A 191 13.29 -9.64 7.75
N LYS A 192 14.58 -9.55 8.10
CA LYS A 192 15.35 -10.71 8.60
C LYS A 192 14.94 -11.11 10.02
N ALA A 193 14.51 -10.15 10.84
CA ALA A 193 14.19 -10.36 12.25
C ALA A 193 12.72 -10.69 12.52
N ASP A 194 11.80 -10.16 11.70
CA ASP A 194 10.34 -10.25 11.91
C ASP A 194 9.62 -10.80 10.67
N ILE A 195 8.91 -11.91 10.87
CA ILE A 195 8.18 -12.59 9.81
C ILE A 195 6.97 -11.78 9.28
N THR A 196 6.39 -10.93 10.13
CA THR A 196 5.27 -10.07 9.75
C THR A 196 5.76 -8.97 8.82
N ILE A 197 6.87 -8.31 9.18
CA ILE A 197 7.51 -7.30 8.34
C ILE A 197 7.98 -7.92 7.03
N ARG A 198 8.57 -9.12 7.10
CA ARG A 198 8.96 -9.87 5.90
C ARG A 198 7.78 -10.14 4.97
N THR A 199 6.63 -10.53 5.52
CA THR A 199 5.41 -10.75 4.73
C THR A 199 4.92 -9.45 4.10
N ALA A 200 4.91 -8.36 4.85
CA ALA A 200 4.48 -7.05 4.36
C ALA A 200 5.34 -6.56 3.18
N ILE A 201 6.67 -6.74 3.26
CA ILE A 201 7.58 -6.38 2.16
C ILE A 201 7.47 -7.36 0.98
N LEU A 202 7.20 -8.64 1.24
CA LEU A 202 6.95 -9.62 0.18
C LEU A 202 5.76 -9.22 -0.72
N GLU A 203 4.76 -8.59 -0.14
CA GLU A 203 3.55 -8.10 -0.81
C GLU A 203 3.67 -6.62 -1.24
N ALA A 204 4.85 -6.01 -1.13
CA ALA A 204 5.06 -4.61 -1.44
C ALA A 204 4.80 -4.27 -2.91
N ARG A 205 4.13 -3.14 -3.14
CA ARG A 205 3.80 -2.60 -4.45
C ARG A 205 4.14 -1.11 -4.50
N PHE A 206 4.88 -0.70 -5.53
CA PHE A 206 5.16 0.72 -5.77
C PHE A 206 3.88 1.50 -6.05
N LEU A 207 3.73 2.66 -5.42
CA LEU A 207 2.64 3.60 -5.69
C LEU A 207 3.13 4.80 -6.48
N LEU A 208 4.15 5.48 -5.95
CA LEU A 208 4.65 6.73 -6.53
C LEU A 208 6.00 7.13 -5.91
N GLY A 209 6.63 8.15 -6.47
CA GLY A 209 7.91 8.69 -6.00
C GLY A 209 9.09 8.09 -6.73
N ASP A 210 10.16 7.77 -6.02
CA ASP A 210 11.40 7.24 -6.56
C ASP A 210 11.32 5.73 -6.83
N GLN A 211 11.16 5.37 -8.10
CA GLN A 211 11.08 3.96 -8.55
C GLN A 211 12.40 3.22 -8.30
N GLU A 212 13.55 3.86 -8.52
CA GLU A 212 14.86 3.22 -8.35
C GLU A 212 15.08 2.79 -6.90
N LEU A 213 14.62 3.61 -5.97
CA LEU A 213 14.67 3.30 -4.54
C LEU A 213 13.83 2.05 -4.19
N PHE A 214 12.65 1.93 -4.78
CA PHE A 214 11.82 0.74 -4.64
C PHE A 214 12.46 -0.49 -5.27
N ASP A 215 13.04 -0.36 -6.44
CA ASP A 215 13.72 -1.46 -7.15
C ASP A 215 14.96 -1.95 -6.37
N GLN A 216 15.69 -1.04 -5.70
CA GLN A 216 16.75 -1.39 -4.77
C GLN A 216 16.23 -2.23 -3.60
N LEU A 217 15.10 -1.82 -2.98
CA LEU A 217 14.48 -2.60 -1.91
C LEU A 217 14.13 -4.00 -2.38
N VAL A 218 13.45 -4.13 -3.52
CA VAL A 218 13.03 -5.43 -4.06
C VAL A 218 14.22 -6.32 -4.36
N THR A 219 15.24 -5.79 -5.03
CA THR A 219 16.46 -6.53 -5.39
C THR A 219 17.19 -7.04 -4.15
N ARG A 220 17.38 -6.17 -3.15
CA ARG A 220 18.04 -6.54 -1.91
C ARG A 220 17.22 -7.51 -1.08
N PHE A 221 15.91 -7.31 -1.02
CA PHE A 221 15.01 -8.21 -0.32
C PHE A 221 15.05 -9.62 -0.90
N ASP A 222 15.01 -9.77 -2.22
CA ASP A 222 15.09 -11.07 -2.87
C ASP A 222 16.45 -11.75 -2.63
N ASN A 223 17.54 -11.01 -2.71
CA ASN A 223 18.88 -11.54 -2.51
C ASN A 223 19.21 -11.89 -1.06
N GLU A 224 18.86 -11.01 -0.13
CA GLU A 224 19.31 -11.08 1.26
C GLU A 224 18.29 -11.73 2.22
N VAL A 225 16.99 -11.73 1.86
CA VAL A 225 15.92 -12.21 2.74
C VAL A 225 15.21 -13.45 2.19
N VAL A 226 14.90 -13.47 0.87
CA VAL A 226 14.11 -14.57 0.26
C VAL A 226 14.98 -15.74 -0.12
N ARG A 227 16.12 -15.47 -0.76
CA ARG A 227 17.00 -16.51 -1.29
C ARG A 227 17.46 -17.47 -0.18
N ASN A 228 17.31 -18.78 -0.43
CA ASN A 228 17.67 -19.87 0.48
C ASN A 228 16.89 -19.94 1.81
N THR A 229 15.85 -19.16 2.01
CA THR A 229 15.07 -19.15 3.25
C THR A 229 13.58 -19.47 3.05
N ALA A 230 13.17 -19.79 1.83
CA ALA A 230 11.76 -20.01 1.48
C ALA A 230 11.12 -21.15 2.31
N ALA A 231 11.82 -22.28 2.49
CA ALA A 231 11.30 -23.41 3.28
C ALA A 231 11.04 -23.02 4.74
N GLN A 232 12.00 -22.30 5.36
CA GLN A 232 11.86 -21.82 6.75
C GLN A 232 10.70 -20.83 6.87
N PHE A 233 10.56 -19.92 5.89
CA PHE A 233 9.45 -18.96 5.86
C PHE A 233 8.09 -19.66 5.76
N VAL A 234 7.94 -20.63 4.86
CA VAL A 234 6.72 -21.40 4.71
C VAL A 234 6.37 -22.16 6.00
N ALA A 235 7.35 -22.83 6.62
CA ALA A 235 7.15 -23.54 7.87
C ALA A 235 6.66 -22.60 8.99
N ALA A 236 7.28 -21.42 9.12
CA ALA A 236 6.89 -20.43 10.12
C ALA A 236 5.48 -19.87 9.86
N LYS A 237 5.10 -19.63 8.59
CA LYS A 237 3.75 -19.16 8.23
C LYS A 237 2.68 -20.24 8.45
N LEU A 238 3.00 -21.51 8.27
CA LEU A 238 2.12 -22.61 8.60
C LEU A 238 1.88 -22.68 10.12
N ALA A 239 2.93 -22.60 10.93
CA ALA A 239 2.82 -22.55 12.38
C ALA A 239 1.96 -21.38 12.87
N GLU A 240 2.21 -20.14 12.32
CA GLU A 240 1.39 -18.97 12.63
C GLU A 240 -0.10 -19.20 12.29
N ARG A 241 -0.38 -19.83 11.14
CA ARG A 241 -1.75 -20.17 10.73
C ARG A 241 -2.39 -21.16 11.69
N GLU A 242 -1.68 -22.18 12.09
CA GLU A 242 -2.18 -23.18 13.04
C GLU A 242 -2.50 -22.56 14.40
N ASP A 243 -1.61 -21.69 14.90
CA ASP A 243 -1.85 -20.95 16.13
C ASP A 243 -3.07 -20.03 16.06
N ARG A 244 -3.27 -19.36 14.91
CA ARG A 244 -4.45 -18.52 14.66
C ARG A 244 -5.73 -19.36 14.67
N VAL A 245 -5.73 -20.49 13.97
CA VAL A 245 -6.88 -21.42 13.94
C VAL A 245 -7.18 -21.95 15.35
N ARG A 246 -6.16 -22.28 16.13
CA ARG A 246 -6.30 -22.74 17.53
C ARG A 246 -6.95 -21.67 18.41
N ARG A 247 -6.52 -20.42 18.30
CA ARG A 247 -7.08 -19.29 19.07
C ARG A 247 -8.51 -18.93 18.65
N SER A 248 -8.85 -19.07 17.38
CA SER A 248 -10.17 -18.75 16.84
C SER A 248 -11.20 -19.90 16.91
N GLY A 249 -10.92 -20.97 17.69
CA GLY A 249 -11.85 -22.05 17.93
C GLY A 249 -12.24 -22.84 16.67
N GLN A 250 -11.31 -23.05 15.73
CA GLN A 250 -11.46 -23.80 14.47
C GLN A 250 -12.45 -23.22 13.46
N SER A 251 -13.06 -22.07 13.72
CA SER A 251 -13.92 -21.40 12.73
C SER A 251 -13.07 -20.78 11.61
N ARG A 252 -13.34 -21.19 10.36
CA ARG A 252 -12.74 -20.55 9.16
C ARG A 252 -13.33 -19.17 8.89
N TYR A 253 -14.47 -18.84 9.54
CA TYR A 253 -15.22 -17.60 9.36
C TYR A 253 -15.51 -17.00 10.72
N TRP A 254 -14.69 -16.04 11.11
CA TRP A 254 -14.96 -15.21 12.29
C TRP A 254 -15.79 -14.00 11.84
N TRP A 255 -17.09 -14.09 12.03
CA TRP A 255 -17.95 -12.91 12.00
C TRP A 255 -18.02 -12.39 13.43
N SER A 256 -17.35 -11.29 13.71
CA SER A 256 -17.64 -10.55 14.94
C SER A 256 -19.06 -10.01 14.83
N ARG A 257 -19.96 -10.61 15.57
CA ARG A 257 -21.23 -9.97 15.90
C ARG A 257 -20.88 -8.86 16.90
N THR A 258 -20.90 -7.63 16.47
CA THR A 258 -21.10 -6.43 17.28
C THR A 258 -22.35 -5.74 16.78
#